data_9a941fd8cc642afa8a0f83dddd2efa61
#
_entry.id   9a941fd8cc642afa8a0f83dddd2efa61
#
_cell.length_a   1.000
_cell.length_b   1.000
_cell.length_c   1.000
_cell.angle_alpha   90.00
_cell.angle_beta   90.00
_cell.angle_gamma   90.00
#
_symmetry.space_group_name_H-M   'P 1'
#
loop_
_entity.id
_entity.type
_entity.pdbx_description
1 polymer ?
#
loop_
_entity_poly.entity_id
_entity_poly.type
_entity_poly.pdbx_seq_one_letter_code
_entity_poly.pdbx_strand_id
1 'polypeptide(L)'
;MRKGLLLLTSVCMTPLVSLAQTDYQVSTEVQKKKVLLEEFTGIHCGWCPEGHKISQRMLKGMAGQAYAINIHAGSYSEPNGGEPDYRTPEGDSLSVLLNSAEAGYPCGTINREVYDGHTLYSRSLWIPLAQYYNEQDAPVNLYVKSVYDGETGQLTVHVEGYYTAQPSAGTHTLNVCWTQSDILGPQNGGGVGDAYSHQHMLRDYVTPLWGDTLLAAQGQYFVRDYVYTLPQAVGPAAVKPEDISVIA
;
A
#
# COMPACT_ATOMS: atom_id res chain seq x y z
N MET A 1 57.34 -22.50 -61.67
CA MET A 1 55.94 -22.15 -61.57
C MET A 1 55.47 -22.47 -60.13
N ARG A 2 55.39 -21.44 -59.27
CA ARG A 2 54.91 -21.59 -57.84
C ARG A 2 53.46 -21.16 -57.79
N LYS A 3 52.56 -22.07 -57.43
CA LYS A 3 51.13 -21.80 -57.23
C LYS A 3 50.98 -21.29 -55.80
N GLY A 4 50.61 -19.99 -55.63
CA GLY A 4 50.25 -19.43 -54.35
C GLY A 4 48.83 -19.85 -54.00
N LEU A 5 48.67 -20.35 -52.75
CA LEU A 5 47.37 -20.73 -52.18
C LEU A 5 46.88 -19.51 -51.34
N LEU A 6 45.79 -18.90 -51.82
CA LEU A 6 45.10 -17.83 -51.06
C LEU A 6 44.20 -18.49 -50.00
N LEU A 7 44.52 -18.29 -48.71
CA LEU A 7 43.60 -18.62 -47.61
C LEU A 7 42.62 -17.45 -47.39
N LEU A 8 41.36 -17.65 -47.69
CA LEU A 8 40.28 -16.74 -47.28
C LEU A 8 39.90 -17.06 -45.83
N THR A 9 40.25 -16.16 -44.90
CA THR A 9 39.73 -16.22 -43.54
C THR A 9 38.40 -15.48 -43.48
N SER A 10 37.32 -16.26 -43.34
CA SER A 10 35.98 -15.72 -43.08
C SER A 10 35.88 -15.31 -41.63
N VAL A 11 35.80 -13.98 -41.36
CA VAL A 11 35.52 -13.41 -40.04
C VAL A 11 34.01 -13.46 -39.83
N CYS A 12 33.55 -14.40 -38.99
CA CYS A 12 32.18 -14.46 -38.57
C CYS A 12 31.93 -13.36 -37.51
N MET A 13 31.36 -12.23 -37.94
CA MET A 13 30.86 -11.20 -37.01
C MET A 13 29.54 -11.68 -36.40
N THR A 14 29.57 -12.19 -35.17
CA THR A 14 28.37 -12.37 -34.36
C THR A 14 27.89 -11.00 -33.88
N PRO A 15 26.64 -10.60 -34.13
CA PRO A 15 26.11 -9.37 -33.57
C PRO A 15 26.06 -9.51 -32.07
N LEU A 16 26.78 -8.65 -31.33
CA LEU A 16 26.55 -8.44 -29.91
C LEU A 16 25.16 -7.79 -29.75
N VAL A 17 24.19 -8.60 -29.42
CA VAL A 17 22.91 -8.09 -28.91
C VAL A 17 23.22 -7.51 -27.53
N SER A 18 23.39 -6.21 -27.43
CA SER A 18 23.40 -5.47 -26.16
C SER A 18 21.99 -5.58 -25.61
N LEU A 19 21.79 -6.50 -24.66
CA LEU A 19 20.62 -6.48 -23.81
C LEU A 19 20.72 -5.17 -23.00
N ALA A 20 19.83 -4.22 -23.27
CA ALA A 20 19.68 -3.06 -22.43
C ALA A 20 19.38 -3.59 -21.01
N GLN A 21 20.34 -3.42 -20.10
CA GLN A 21 20.16 -3.76 -18.71
C GLN A 21 19.15 -2.77 -18.16
N THR A 22 17.96 -3.23 -17.88
CA THR A 22 16.93 -2.44 -17.20
C THR A 22 17.44 -2.23 -15.77
N ASP A 23 17.74 -0.99 -15.43
CA ASP A 23 18.26 -0.62 -14.09
C ASP A 23 17.08 -0.52 -13.11
N TYR A 24 16.64 -1.67 -12.62
CA TYR A 24 15.58 -1.74 -11.62
C TYR A 24 16.07 -1.16 -10.27
N GLN A 25 15.19 -0.43 -9.61
CA GLN A 25 15.43 0.15 -8.28
C GLN A 25 15.06 -0.82 -7.17
N VAL A 26 14.19 -1.80 -7.45
CA VAL A 26 13.80 -2.82 -6.48
C VAL A 26 14.97 -3.76 -6.18
N SER A 27 15.22 -4.02 -4.89
CA SER A 27 16.26 -4.96 -4.45
C SER A 27 15.92 -6.39 -4.84
N THR A 28 16.93 -7.15 -5.28
CA THR A 28 16.84 -8.61 -5.51
C THR A 28 17.23 -9.43 -4.29
N GLU A 29 17.80 -8.79 -3.27
CA GLU A 29 18.18 -9.45 -2.02
C GLU A 29 16.95 -9.69 -1.14
N VAL A 30 16.94 -10.81 -0.41
CA VAL A 30 15.89 -11.11 0.55
C VAL A 30 15.85 -10.03 1.62
N GLN A 31 14.68 -9.41 1.78
CA GLN A 31 14.42 -8.39 2.79
C GLN A 31 13.39 -8.88 3.79
N LYS A 32 13.30 -8.21 4.93
CA LYS A 32 12.22 -8.45 5.89
C LYS A 32 10.90 -7.90 5.37
N LYS A 33 9.79 -8.57 5.70
CA LYS A 33 8.44 -8.10 5.36
C LYS A 33 8.21 -6.69 5.89
N LYS A 34 7.72 -5.81 5.05
CA LYS A 34 7.10 -4.56 5.51
C LYS A 34 5.74 -4.88 6.13
N VAL A 35 5.34 -4.04 7.06
CA VAL A 35 4.08 -4.22 7.79
C VAL A 35 3.08 -3.15 7.35
N LEU A 36 1.90 -3.57 6.97
CA LEU A 36 0.76 -2.69 6.70
C LEU A 36 -0.34 -2.97 7.71
N LEU A 37 -0.66 -1.97 8.53
CA LEU A 37 -1.87 -1.96 9.34
C LEU A 37 -3.00 -1.31 8.53
N GLU A 38 -4.07 -2.05 8.29
CA GLU A 38 -5.35 -1.49 7.83
C GLU A 38 -6.29 -1.43 9.03
N GLU A 39 -6.49 -0.21 9.56
CA GLU A 39 -7.32 0.05 10.74
C GLU A 39 -8.72 0.48 10.31
N PHE A 40 -9.74 -0.25 10.76
CA PHE A 40 -11.14 0.16 10.62
C PHE A 40 -11.52 1.09 11.77
N THR A 41 -11.99 2.27 11.39
CA THR A 41 -12.28 3.40 12.30
C THR A 41 -13.56 4.12 11.89
N GLY A 42 -13.97 5.10 12.69
CA GLY A 42 -15.11 5.96 12.41
C GLY A 42 -15.24 7.11 13.38
N ILE A 43 -15.84 8.22 12.92
CA ILE A 43 -15.98 9.47 13.70
C ILE A 43 -16.78 9.29 15.00
N HIS A 44 -17.70 8.33 15.03
CA HIS A 44 -18.52 8.01 16.20
C HIS A 44 -17.91 6.97 17.13
N CYS A 45 -16.74 6.42 16.79
CA CYS A 45 -16.04 5.43 17.61
C CYS A 45 -15.25 6.09 18.74
N GLY A 46 -15.73 5.99 19.98
CA GLY A 46 -15.08 6.60 21.14
C GLY A 46 -13.72 5.99 21.53
N TRP A 47 -13.43 4.75 21.13
CA TRP A 47 -12.16 4.06 21.38
C TRP A 47 -11.16 4.19 20.24
N CYS A 48 -11.57 4.67 19.06
CA CYS A 48 -10.70 4.79 17.90
C CYS A 48 -9.52 5.75 18.11
N PRO A 49 -9.63 6.87 18.86
CA PRO A 49 -8.45 7.69 19.16
C PRO A 49 -7.34 6.98 19.93
N GLU A 50 -7.67 5.94 20.71
CA GLU A 50 -6.63 5.09 21.34
C GLU A 50 -5.97 4.19 20.30
N GLY A 51 -6.72 3.61 19.35
CA GLY A 51 -6.19 2.86 18.22
C GLY A 51 -5.23 3.71 17.40
N HIS A 52 -5.62 4.92 17.02
CA HIS A 52 -4.78 5.87 16.29
C HIS A 52 -3.46 6.17 17.03
N LYS A 53 -3.48 6.31 18.38
CA LYS A 53 -2.25 6.48 19.16
C LYS A 53 -1.36 5.25 19.16
N ILE A 54 -1.95 4.04 19.13
CA ILE A 54 -1.19 2.78 19.05
C ILE A 54 -0.58 2.62 17.67
N SER A 55 -1.36 2.89 16.61
CA SER A 55 -0.88 2.94 15.23
C SER A 55 0.31 3.90 15.07
N GLN A 56 0.20 5.14 15.54
CA GLN A 56 1.31 6.11 15.52
C GLN A 56 2.56 5.61 16.27
N ARG A 57 2.39 4.95 17.44
CA ARG A 57 3.53 4.36 18.16
C ARG A 57 4.19 3.23 17.37
N MET A 58 3.39 2.39 16.71
CA MET A 58 3.89 1.34 15.81
C MET A 58 4.72 1.94 14.68
N LEU A 59 4.17 2.91 13.96
CA LEU A 59 4.84 3.59 12.84
C LEU A 59 6.15 4.25 13.28
N LYS A 60 6.14 4.92 14.43
CA LYS A 60 7.35 5.55 14.99
C LYS A 60 8.40 4.53 15.42
N GLY A 61 7.98 3.43 16.06
CA GLY A 61 8.88 2.39 16.53
C GLY A 61 9.45 1.52 15.43
N MET A 62 8.77 1.45 14.28
CA MET A 62 9.12 0.65 13.11
C MET A 62 9.27 1.53 11.85
N ALA A 63 9.89 2.70 11.99
CA ALA A 63 10.01 3.68 10.91
C ALA A 63 10.64 3.08 9.65
N GLY A 64 9.97 3.25 8.50
CA GLY A 64 10.35 2.67 7.22
C GLY A 64 10.11 1.15 7.11
N GLN A 65 9.58 0.50 8.14
CA GLN A 65 9.20 -0.91 8.14
C GLN A 65 7.68 -1.11 8.30
N ALA A 66 6.97 -0.14 8.89
CA ALA A 66 5.53 -0.21 9.09
C ALA A 66 4.83 0.99 8.44
N TYR A 67 3.62 0.73 7.93
CA TYR A 67 2.73 1.68 7.29
C TYR A 67 1.32 1.48 7.83
N ALA A 68 0.44 2.47 7.65
CA ALA A 68 -0.95 2.38 8.09
C ALA A 68 -1.90 2.99 7.06
N ILE A 69 -3.10 2.43 7.00
CA ILE A 69 -4.27 2.95 6.30
C ILE A 69 -5.41 2.98 7.31
N ASN A 70 -5.99 4.15 7.56
CA ASN A 70 -7.16 4.31 8.40
C ASN A 70 -8.41 4.35 7.53
N ILE A 71 -9.25 3.32 7.66
CA ILE A 71 -10.42 3.08 6.83
C ILE A 71 -11.67 3.49 7.62
N HIS A 72 -12.28 4.62 7.24
CA HIS A 72 -13.57 5.00 7.77
C HIS A 72 -14.65 4.16 7.09
N ALA A 73 -15.31 3.29 7.82
CA ALA A 73 -16.32 2.37 7.29
C ALA A 73 -17.36 1.97 8.35
N GLY A 74 -18.45 1.37 7.90
CA GLY A 74 -19.49 0.84 8.76
C GLY A 74 -20.25 1.90 9.59
N SER A 75 -21.07 1.45 10.54
CA SER A 75 -21.99 2.31 11.30
C SER A 75 -21.31 3.39 12.15
N TYR A 76 -20.07 3.14 12.62
CA TYR A 76 -19.32 4.15 13.36
C TYR A 76 -18.80 5.31 12.49
N SER A 77 -18.82 5.15 11.16
CA SER A 77 -18.43 6.19 10.20
C SER A 77 -19.62 6.86 9.52
N GLU A 78 -20.83 6.35 9.73
CA GLU A 78 -22.04 6.91 9.14
C GLU A 78 -22.32 8.29 9.75
N PRO A 79 -22.31 9.37 8.93
CA PRO A 79 -22.48 10.72 9.46
C PRO A 79 -23.90 10.98 9.91
N ASN A 80 -24.07 11.69 11.01
CA ASN A 80 -25.32 12.34 11.34
C ASN A 80 -25.49 13.62 10.50
N GLY A 81 -26.67 14.21 10.51
CA GLY A 81 -26.95 15.41 9.69
C GLY A 81 -25.93 16.54 9.92
N GLY A 82 -25.25 16.94 8.84
CA GLY A 82 -24.25 18.01 8.86
C GLY A 82 -22.81 17.59 9.19
N GLU A 83 -22.58 16.33 9.55
CA GLU A 83 -21.24 15.81 9.79
C GLU A 83 -20.55 15.41 8.46
N PRO A 84 -19.19 15.40 8.42
CA PRO A 84 -18.47 14.95 7.24
C PRO A 84 -18.58 13.44 7.06
N ASP A 85 -18.78 13.00 5.81
CA ASP A 85 -18.66 11.59 5.43
C ASP A 85 -17.25 11.32 4.90
N TYR A 86 -16.48 10.53 5.66
CA TYR A 86 -15.11 10.13 5.31
C TYR A 86 -15.02 8.72 4.74
N ARG A 87 -16.18 8.04 4.60
CA ARG A 87 -16.21 6.70 3.98
C ARG A 87 -15.84 6.78 2.51
N THR A 88 -15.31 5.66 2.01
CA THR A 88 -15.11 5.43 0.57
C THR A 88 -15.78 4.13 0.18
N PRO A 89 -16.24 3.96 -1.08
CA PRO A 89 -16.82 2.70 -1.55
C PRO A 89 -15.87 1.51 -1.37
N GLU A 90 -14.57 1.74 -1.53
CA GLU A 90 -13.50 0.75 -1.36
C GLU A 90 -13.37 0.36 0.11
N GLY A 91 -13.38 1.34 1.02
CA GLY A 91 -13.34 1.11 2.47
C GLY A 91 -14.53 0.31 2.97
N ASP A 92 -15.74 0.64 2.50
CA ASP A 92 -16.94 -0.12 2.82
C ASP A 92 -16.88 -1.55 2.26
N SER A 93 -16.38 -1.73 1.04
CA SER A 93 -16.18 -3.07 0.45
C SER A 93 -15.20 -3.92 1.24
N LEU A 94 -14.09 -3.32 1.70
CA LEU A 94 -13.11 -4.00 2.57
C LEU A 94 -13.68 -4.34 3.94
N SER A 95 -14.48 -3.44 4.51
CA SER A 95 -15.20 -3.67 5.77
C SER A 95 -16.13 -4.88 5.69
N VAL A 96 -16.87 -5.00 4.59
CA VAL A 96 -17.74 -6.15 4.32
C VAL A 96 -16.92 -7.42 4.12
N LEU A 97 -15.86 -7.39 3.28
CA LEU A 97 -15.01 -8.54 3.01
C LEU A 97 -14.39 -9.11 4.28
N LEU A 98 -13.88 -8.25 5.16
CA LEU A 98 -13.18 -8.64 6.37
C LEU A 98 -14.12 -8.77 7.58
N ASN A 99 -15.41 -8.47 7.42
CA ASN A 99 -16.41 -8.51 8.48
C ASN A 99 -16.05 -7.65 9.71
N SER A 100 -15.53 -6.44 9.46
CA SER A 100 -15.02 -5.55 10.51
C SER A 100 -16.09 -5.08 11.49
N ALA A 101 -17.35 -5.01 11.06
CA ALA A 101 -18.47 -4.62 11.91
C ALA A 101 -18.68 -5.57 13.11
N GLU A 102 -18.45 -6.87 12.93
CA GLU A 102 -18.58 -7.87 14.01
C GLU A 102 -17.34 -7.89 14.93
N ALA A 103 -16.16 -7.54 14.41
CA ALA A 103 -14.95 -7.44 15.22
C ALA A 103 -14.98 -6.29 16.23
N GLY A 104 -15.83 -5.29 15.99
CA GLY A 104 -15.93 -4.05 16.78
C GLY A 104 -14.77 -3.09 16.54
N TYR A 105 -15.01 -1.78 16.73
CA TYR A 105 -14.03 -0.73 16.41
C TYR A 105 -13.30 -0.20 17.65
N PRO A 106 -11.99 0.18 17.53
CA PRO A 106 -11.15 -0.04 16.37
C PRO A 106 -10.68 -1.48 16.27
N CYS A 107 -10.70 -2.02 15.06
CA CYS A 107 -10.06 -3.28 14.72
C CYS A 107 -9.18 -3.08 13.48
N GLY A 108 -8.28 -3.99 13.23
CA GLY A 108 -7.41 -3.90 12.07
C GLY A 108 -6.74 -5.20 11.72
N THR A 109 -6.21 -5.26 10.51
CA THR A 109 -5.44 -6.39 10.00
C THR A 109 -3.98 -6.00 9.84
N ILE A 110 -3.07 -6.94 10.04
CA ILE A 110 -1.65 -6.78 9.74
C ILE A 110 -1.34 -7.61 8.50
N ASN A 111 -1.02 -6.95 7.38
CA ASN A 111 -0.75 -7.57 6.07
C ASN A 111 -1.89 -8.50 5.58
N ARG A 112 -3.10 -8.38 6.13
CA ARG A 112 -4.22 -9.33 5.92
C ARG A 112 -3.83 -10.80 6.19
N GLU A 113 -2.78 -11.01 6.97
CA GLU A 113 -2.31 -12.35 7.36
C GLU A 113 -3.23 -12.94 8.41
N VAL A 114 -3.38 -14.28 8.37
CA VAL A 114 -4.15 -15.03 9.37
C VAL A 114 -3.23 -15.42 10.53
N TYR A 115 -3.59 -15.03 11.74
CA TYR A 115 -2.93 -15.45 12.96
C TYR A 115 -3.97 -16.02 13.93
N ASP A 116 -3.74 -17.21 14.45
CA ASP A 116 -4.67 -17.92 15.35
C ASP A 116 -6.13 -17.99 14.82
N GLY A 117 -6.25 -18.22 13.49
CA GLY A 117 -7.55 -18.34 12.82
C GLY A 117 -8.30 -17.03 12.56
N HIS A 118 -7.72 -15.89 12.89
CA HIS A 118 -8.31 -14.57 12.70
C HIS A 118 -7.51 -13.73 11.70
N THR A 119 -8.19 -12.81 11.02
CA THR A 119 -7.57 -11.79 10.14
C THR A 119 -7.66 -10.40 10.76
N LEU A 120 -8.70 -10.15 11.56
CA LEU A 120 -8.89 -8.88 12.26
C LEU A 120 -8.53 -9.02 13.73
N TYR A 121 -7.85 -8.02 14.26
CA TYR A 121 -7.31 -7.99 15.61
C TYR A 121 -7.70 -6.71 16.32
N SER A 122 -7.90 -6.82 17.65
CA SER A 122 -8.01 -5.65 18.49
C SER A 122 -6.67 -4.90 18.54
N ARG A 123 -6.72 -3.60 18.82
CA ARG A 123 -5.56 -2.70 18.87
C ARG A 123 -4.41 -3.16 19.79
N SER A 124 -4.70 -3.99 20.80
CA SER A 124 -3.67 -4.54 21.71
C SER A 124 -2.70 -5.50 21.01
N LEU A 125 -3.10 -6.12 19.90
CA LEU A 125 -2.29 -7.08 19.15
C LEU A 125 -1.53 -6.46 17.97
N TRP A 126 -1.82 -5.22 17.57
CA TRP A 126 -1.21 -4.63 16.37
C TRP A 126 0.32 -4.56 16.44
N ILE A 127 0.88 -4.01 17.54
CA ILE A 127 2.34 -3.93 17.68
C ILE A 127 2.99 -5.31 17.80
N PRO A 128 2.52 -6.23 18.66
CA PRO A 128 3.06 -7.59 18.72
C PRO A 128 3.05 -8.33 17.37
N LEU A 129 1.94 -8.27 16.64
CA LEU A 129 1.84 -8.92 15.33
C LEU A 129 2.68 -8.23 14.27
N ALA A 130 2.75 -6.90 14.29
CA ALA A 130 3.62 -6.14 13.40
C ALA A 130 5.09 -6.56 13.56
N GLN A 131 5.57 -6.69 14.79
CA GLN A 131 6.92 -7.17 15.10
C GLN A 131 7.11 -8.61 14.65
N TYR A 132 6.16 -9.49 14.93
CA TYR A 132 6.18 -10.89 14.53
C TYR A 132 6.30 -11.07 13.00
N TYR A 133 5.50 -10.33 12.21
CA TYR A 133 5.56 -10.41 10.76
C TYR A 133 6.79 -9.73 10.16
N ASN A 134 7.27 -8.65 10.77
CA ASN A 134 8.47 -7.96 10.29
C ASN A 134 9.76 -8.80 10.42
N GLU A 135 9.80 -9.80 11.31
CA GLU A 135 10.92 -10.73 11.43
C GLU A 135 10.97 -11.77 10.29
N GLN A 136 9.89 -11.92 9.54
CA GLN A 136 9.80 -12.88 8.44
C GLN A 136 10.43 -12.30 7.16
N ASP A 137 10.91 -13.20 6.29
CA ASP A 137 11.43 -12.82 4.99
C ASP A 137 10.28 -12.49 4.02
N ALA A 138 10.45 -11.42 3.25
CA ALA A 138 9.49 -11.03 2.22
C ALA A 138 9.63 -11.94 0.99
N PRO A 139 8.56 -12.61 0.53
CA PRO A 139 8.61 -13.40 -0.70
C PRO A 139 8.67 -12.53 -1.96
N VAL A 140 8.35 -11.25 -1.84
CA VAL A 140 8.41 -10.25 -2.90
C VAL A 140 8.87 -8.92 -2.30
N ASN A 141 9.83 -8.28 -2.94
CA ASN A 141 10.23 -6.91 -2.65
C ASN A 141 9.45 -5.95 -3.54
N LEU A 142 9.10 -4.80 -3.03
CA LEU A 142 8.48 -3.70 -3.78
C LEU A 142 9.32 -2.43 -3.66
N TYR A 143 9.38 -1.69 -4.78
CA TYR A 143 9.83 -0.30 -4.83
C TYR A 143 8.70 0.54 -5.39
N VAL A 144 8.36 1.62 -4.71
CA VAL A 144 7.27 2.53 -5.11
C VAL A 144 7.82 3.94 -5.19
N LYS A 145 7.55 4.62 -6.31
CA LYS A 145 7.85 6.03 -6.49
C LYS A 145 6.61 6.73 -7.03
N SER A 146 6.25 7.85 -6.42
CA SER A 146 5.17 8.70 -6.89
C SER A 146 5.66 10.11 -7.19
N VAL A 147 5.05 10.75 -8.18
CA VAL A 147 5.31 12.14 -8.57
C VAL A 147 3.98 12.81 -8.84
N TYR A 148 3.74 13.95 -8.21
CA TYR A 148 2.59 14.79 -8.47
C TYR A 148 2.98 15.97 -9.36
N ASP A 149 2.20 16.20 -10.41
CA ASP A 149 2.30 17.34 -11.30
C ASP A 149 1.18 18.34 -10.95
N GLY A 150 1.56 19.46 -10.35
CA GLY A 150 0.61 20.51 -9.94
C GLY A 150 -0.03 21.27 -11.09
N GLU A 151 0.53 21.23 -12.31
CA GLU A 151 -0.05 21.89 -13.49
C GLU A 151 -1.20 21.05 -14.07
N THR A 152 -1.04 19.74 -14.11
CA THR A 152 -2.03 18.81 -14.68
C THR A 152 -2.93 18.15 -13.63
N GLY A 153 -2.57 18.22 -12.34
CA GLY A 153 -3.25 17.51 -11.26
C GLY A 153 -3.02 15.99 -11.28
N GLN A 154 -2.02 15.53 -12.02
CA GLN A 154 -1.74 14.10 -12.19
C GLN A 154 -0.76 13.58 -11.14
N LEU A 155 -1.11 12.43 -10.56
CA LEU A 155 -0.25 11.60 -9.73
C LEU A 155 0.22 10.42 -10.58
N THR A 156 1.51 10.39 -10.89
CA THR A 156 2.15 9.23 -11.54
C THR A 156 2.73 8.32 -10.46
N VAL A 157 2.43 7.03 -10.53
CA VAL A 157 2.94 6.02 -9.59
C VAL A 157 3.67 4.95 -10.37
N HIS A 158 4.93 4.75 -10.05
CA HIS A 158 5.80 3.70 -10.58
C HIS A 158 6.02 2.63 -9.51
N VAL A 159 5.71 1.39 -9.83
CA VAL A 159 5.88 0.24 -8.94
C VAL A 159 6.75 -0.80 -9.61
N GLU A 160 7.85 -1.16 -8.95
CA GLU A 160 8.66 -2.32 -9.33
C GLU A 160 8.52 -3.42 -8.28
N GLY A 161 8.60 -4.66 -8.72
CA GLY A 161 8.64 -5.80 -7.81
C GLY A 161 9.59 -6.89 -8.27
N TYR A 162 10.15 -7.61 -7.28
CA TYR A 162 10.99 -8.78 -7.51
C TYR A 162 10.66 -9.90 -6.52
N TYR A 163 10.35 -11.08 -7.06
CA TYR A 163 10.05 -12.27 -6.25
C TYR A 163 11.34 -12.93 -5.77
N THR A 164 11.63 -12.81 -4.48
CA THR A 164 12.81 -13.40 -3.83
C THR A 164 12.64 -14.88 -3.51
N ALA A 165 11.40 -15.35 -3.39
CA ALA A 165 11.05 -16.73 -3.11
C ALA A 165 9.96 -17.23 -4.07
N GLN A 166 9.77 -18.57 -4.13
CA GLN A 166 8.67 -19.17 -4.86
C GLN A 166 7.35 -18.87 -4.16
N PRO A 167 6.41 -18.15 -4.80
CA PRO A 167 5.11 -17.89 -4.23
C PRO A 167 4.27 -19.16 -4.08
N SER A 168 3.35 -19.18 -3.10
CA SER A 168 2.41 -20.28 -2.91
C SER A 168 1.35 -20.37 -4.01
N ALA A 169 1.07 -19.24 -4.70
CA ALA A 169 0.19 -19.17 -5.86
C ALA A 169 0.94 -18.62 -7.06
N GLY A 170 0.57 -19.08 -8.27
CA GLY A 170 1.17 -18.62 -9.53
C GLY A 170 0.70 -17.22 -9.98
N THR A 171 -0.27 -16.65 -9.27
CA THR A 171 -0.78 -15.29 -9.50
C THR A 171 -0.95 -14.55 -8.18
N HIS A 172 -0.57 -13.28 -8.17
CA HIS A 172 -0.84 -12.32 -7.11
C HIS A 172 -1.63 -11.14 -7.66
N THR A 173 -2.10 -10.27 -6.79
CA THR A 173 -2.70 -8.99 -7.20
C THR A 173 -1.90 -7.84 -6.59
N LEU A 174 -1.68 -6.80 -7.39
CA LEU A 174 -1.07 -5.56 -6.97
C LEU A 174 -2.17 -4.52 -6.71
N ASN A 175 -2.27 -4.08 -5.48
CA ASN A 175 -3.10 -2.95 -5.10
C ASN A 175 -2.24 -1.71 -4.92
N VAL A 176 -2.71 -0.57 -5.42
CA VAL A 176 -2.13 0.74 -5.19
C VAL A 176 -3.25 1.66 -4.72
N CYS A 177 -3.07 2.26 -3.55
CA CYS A 177 -4.00 3.23 -3.00
C CYS A 177 -3.26 4.48 -2.52
N TRP A 178 -4.02 5.52 -2.20
CA TRP A 178 -3.47 6.69 -1.57
C TRP A 178 -4.26 7.08 -0.32
N THR A 179 -3.52 7.60 0.65
CA THR A 179 -4.03 8.09 1.91
C THR A 179 -3.72 9.57 2.05
N GLN A 180 -4.47 10.27 2.88
CA GLN A 180 -4.18 11.65 3.23
C GLN A 180 -4.14 11.80 4.75
N SER A 181 -3.17 12.55 5.23
CA SER A 181 -3.03 12.92 6.63
C SER A 181 -3.51 14.36 6.89
N ASP A 182 -3.54 14.75 8.16
CA ASP A 182 -3.88 16.10 8.62
C ASP A 182 -5.26 16.63 8.16
N ILE A 183 -6.21 15.70 8.01
CA ILE A 183 -7.62 16.05 7.79
C ILE A 183 -8.26 16.38 9.13
N LEU A 184 -8.65 17.65 9.32
CA LEU A 184 -9.34 18.09 10.54
C LEU A 184 -10.83 17.77 10.47
N GLY A 185 -11.36 17.23 11.57
CA GLY A 185 -12.79 16.93 11.68
C GLY A 185 -13.19 16.32 13.01
N PRO A 186 -14.48 15.98 13.18
CA PRO A 186 -15.00 15.40 14.40
C PRO A 186 -14.46 13.99 14.64
N GLN A 187 -14.24 13.68 15.94
CA GLN A 187 -13.90 12.33 16.37
C GLN A 187 -14.34 12.13 17.82
N ASN A 188 -15.28 11.25 18.05
CA ASN A 188 -15.68 10.88 19.41
C ASN A 188 -14.48 10.33 20.20
N GLY A 189 -14.36 10.72 21.46
CA GLY A 189 -13.25 10.34 22.30
C GLY A 189 -11.92 11.05 22.01
N GLY A 190 -11.87 11.91 20.97
CA GLY A 190 -10.67 12.68 20.59
C GLY A 190 -10.36 13.85 21.54
N GLY A 191 -11.39 14.38 22.23
CA GLY A 191 -11.23 15.44 23.23
C GLY A 191 -11.00 16.84 22.68
N VAL A 192 -11.03 17.03 21.35
CA VAL A 192 -10.73 18.31 20.68
C VAL A 192 -11.82 18.74 19.68
N GLY A 193 -13.01 18.11 19.75
CA GLY A 193 -14.13 18.41 18.85
C GLY A 193 -13.75 18.22 17.38
N ASP A 194 -14.10 19.22 16.55
CA ASP A 194 -13.82 19.20 15.09
C ASP A 194 -12.34 19.48 14.75
N ALA A 195 -11.49 19.71 15.72
CA ALA A 195 -10.06 19.92 15.53
C ALA A 195 -9.24 18.61 15.65
N TYR A 196 -9.88 17.44 15.62
CA TYR A 196 -9.16 16.17 15.59
C TYR A 196 -8.47 16.00 14.22
N SER A 197 -7.16 15.73 14.25
CA SER A 197 -6.39 15.50 13.04
C SER A 197 -6.37 14.00 12.70
N HIS A 198 -7.10 13.65 11.64
CA HIS A 198 -7.10 12.29 11.10
C HIS A 198 -5.84 12.07 10.28
N GLN A 199 -5.19 10.92 10.49
CA GLN A 199 -3.94 10.54 9.83
C GLN A 199 -4.16 9.31 8.95
N HIS A 200 -3.39 9.20 7.86
CA HIS A 200 -3.38 8.01 6.98
C HIS A 200 -4.77 7.58 6.50
N MET A 201 -5.71 8.52 6.37
CA MET A 201 -7.08 8.23 5.95
C MET A 201 -7.10 7.72 4.51
N LEU A 202 -7.69 6.55 4.28
CA LEU A 202 -7.93 6.03 2.93
C LEU A 202 -8.76 7.02 2.13
N ARG A 203 -8.29 7.37 0.93
CA ARG A 203 -9.02 8.29 0.06
C ARG A 203 -9.52 7.65 -1.21
N ASP A 204 -8.69 6.81 -1.85
CA ASP A 204 -9.08 6.08 -3.06
C ASP A 204 -8.00 5.05 -3.45
N TYR A 205 -8.33 4.21 -4.42
CA TYR A 205 -7.42 3.28 -5.06
C TYR A 205 -7.03 3.78 -6.45
N VAL A 206 -5.75 3.69 -6.78
CA VAL A 206 -5.22 3.95 -8.13
C VAL A 206 -5.48 2.76 -9.05
N THR A 207 -5.44 1.54 -8.49
CA THR A 207 -5.82 0.29 -9.14
C THR A 207 -7.30 -0.01 -8.89
N PRO A 208 -7.90 -0.98 -9.60
CA PRO A 208 -9.14 -1.60 -9.13
C PRO A 208 -8.97 -2.10 -7.69
N LEU A 209 -10.04 -2.09 -6.89
CA LEU A 209 -10.01 -2.50 -5.47
C LEU A 209 -9.39 -3.89 -5.26
N TRP A 210 -9.62 -4.82 -6.18
CA TRP A 210 -9.10 -6.18 -6.11
C TRP A 210 -7.72 -6.34 -6.78
N GLY A 211 -7.13 -5.23 -7.19
CA GLY A 211 -5.79 -5.15 -7.74
C GLY A 211 -5.65 -5.62 -9.18
N ASP A 212 -4.47 -5.36 -9.72
CA ASP A 212 -4.06 -5.86 -11.04
C ASP A 212 -3.36 -7.22 -10.89
N THR A 213 -3.75 -8.18 -11.72
CA THR A 213 -3.16 -9.51 -11.68
C THR A 213 -1.70 -9.49 -12.13
N LEU A 214 -0.86 -10.15 -11.35
CA LEU A 214 0.55 -10.38 -11.61
C LEU A 214 0.81 -11.87 -11.72
N LEU A 215 1.65 -12.27 -12.68
CA LEU A 215 2.26 -13.59 -12.67
C LEU A 215 3.35 -13.60 -11.58
N ALA A 216 3.33 -14.63 -10.75
CA ALA A 216 4.19 -14.73 -9.59
C ALA A 216 5.09 -15.96 -9.68
N ALA A 217 6.40 -15.75 -9.85
CA ALA A 217 7.40 -16.81 -9.86
C ALA A 217 8.72 -16.30 -9.28
N GLN A 218 9.45 -17.15 -8.56
CA GLN A 218 10.75 -16.79 -8.02
C GLN A 218 11.70 -16.29 -9.12
N GLY A 219 12.42 -15.21 -8.85
CA GLY A 219 13.33 -14.56 -9.78
C GLY A 219 12.67 -13.66 -10.81
N GLN A 220 11.34 -13.52 -10.77
CA GLN A 220 10.60 -12.68 -11.71
C GLN A 220 10.54 -11.23 -11.25
N TYR A 221 10.82 -10.32 -12.19
CA TYR A 221 10.54 -8.89 -12.07
C TYR A 221 9.16 -8.56 -12.63
N PHE A 222 8.55 -7.52 -12.08
CA PHE A 222 7.44 -6.82 -12.72
C PHE A 222 7.57 -5.31 -12.53
N VAL A 223 6.97 -4.58 -13.46
CA VAL A 223 6.85 -3.11 -13.42
C VAL A 223 5.41 -2.74 -13.75
N ARG A 224 4.88 -1.75 -13.03
CA ARG A 224 3.59 -1.14 -13.33
C ARG A 224 3.69 0.38 -13.16
N ASP A 225 3.16 1.07 -14.16
CA ASP A 225 3.04 2.53 -14.15
C ASP A 225 1.57 2.91 -14.19
N TYR A 226 1.20 3.84 -13.31
CA TYR A 226 -0.16 4.35 -13.21
C TYR A 226 -0.15 5.87 -13.32
N VAL A 227 -1.17 6.40 -13.98
CA VAL A 227 -1.47 7.83 -14.00
C VAL A 227 -2.87 8.01 -13.44
N TYR A 228 -2.96 8.74 -12.34
CA TYR A 228 -4.21 8.99 -11.63
C TYR A 228 -4.41 10.51 -11.49
N THR A 229 -5.56 11.02 -11.89
CA THR A 229 -5.88 12.43 -11.69
C THR A 229 -6.46 12.62 -10.28
N LEU A 230 -5.73 13.34 -9.41
CA LEU A 230 -6.22 13.63 -8.07
C LEU A 230 -7.48 14.51 -8.15
N PRO A 231 -8.57 14.13 -7.48
CA PRO A 231 -9.75 14.99 -7.38
C PRO A 231 -9.43 16.20 -6.49
N GLN A 232 -10.20 17.27 -6.61
CA GLN A 232 -10.04 18.45 -5.73
C GLN A 232 -10.47 18.15 -4.28
N ALA A 233 -11.39 17.21 -4.10
CA ALA A 233 -11.87 16.77 -2.80
C ALA A 233 -12.34 15.32 -2.87
N VAL A 234 -12.30 14.59 -1.75
CA VAL A 234 -12.97 13.31 -1.55
C VAL A 234 -13.93 13.47 -0.39
N GLY A 235 -15.24 13.30 -0.66
CA GLY A 235 -16.28 13.70 0.30
C GLY A 235 -16.11 15.19 0.66
N PRO A 236 -16.19 15.55 1.95
CA PRO A 236 -16.07 16.94 2.39
C PRO A 236 -14.63 17.46 2.52
N ALA A 237 -13.62 16.57 2.43
CA ALA A 237 -12.23 16.93 2.67
C ALA A 237 -11.52 17.30 1.36
N ALA A 238 -10.95 18.50 1.29
CA ALA A 238 -10.09 18.92 0.19
C ALA A 238 -8.84 18.03 0.11
N VAL A 239 -8.44 17.71 -1.12
CA VAL A 239 -7.21 16.97 -1.38
C VAL A 239 -6.02 17.93 -1.33
N LYS A 240 -5.04 17.59 -0.51
CA LYS A 240 -3.78 18.32 -0.34
C LYS A 240 -2.63 17.40 -0.77
N PRO A 241 -2.03 17.63 -1.93
CA PRO A 241 -1.00 16.73 -2.45
C PRO A 241 0.20 16.54 -1.53
N GLU A 242 0.54 17.57 -0.74
CA GLU A 242 1.63 17.53 0.24
C GLU A 242 1.37 16.60 1.43
N ASP A 243 0.10 16.29 1.72
CA ASP A 243 -0.32 15.44 2.83
C ASP A 243 -0.61 14.00 2.38
N ILE A 244 -0.35 13.68 1.10
CA ILE A 244 -0.64 12.37 0.50
C ILE A 244 0.52 11.39 0.71
N SER A 245 0.16 10.14 0.96
CA SER A 245 1.07 8.98 0.85
C SER A 245 0.48 7.94 -0.10
N VAL A 246 1.33 7.36 -0.95
CA VAL A 246 0.97 6.26 -1.85
C VAL A 246 1.47 4.96 -1.26
N ILE A 247 0.61 3.94 -1.26
CA ILE A 247 0.87 2.60 -0.70
C ILE A 247 0.58 1.56 -1.79
N ALA A 248 1.52 0.65 -1.97
CA ALA A 248 1.37 -0.50 -2.84
C ALA A 248 1.67 -1.80 -2.08
#